data_fe097ae7e5c4fb481bbb7ab8f0252de2
#
_entry.id   fe097ae7e5c4fb481bbb7ab8f0252de2
#
_cell.length_a   1.000
_cell.length_b   1.000
_cell.length_c   1.000
_cell.angle_alpha   90.00
_cell.angle_beta   90.00
_cell.angle_gamma   90.00
#
_symmetry.space_group_name_H-M   'P 1'
#
loop_
_entity.id
_entity.type
_entity.pdbx_description
1 polymer ?
#
loop_
_entity_poly.entity_id
_entity_poly.type
_entity_poly.pdbx_seq_one_letter_code
_entity_poly.pdbx_strand_id
1 'polypeptide(L)'
;VVKIGGNVVDNPAKLDAFLKDFASLEGPKVLVHGGGKIATTISKALGIETLMINGRRVTDAETLKVVTMVYAGLINKTIVGKLQTLGCKAIGLSGVDGALISSKRRNSVPVDYGYVGDPIVERFNSTLAQTLIDAGYTLVVAPITLDAADGSPLNTNADTVARTVAVGLSGLMETELVFCFEKRGVLSDVNDDNSVIPEITPSQFEQLRADGVVADGMLPKLENAFDAIGRGVRRVVICCADAVAEKGYGGTTLKAE
;
A
#
# COMPACT_ATOMS: atom_id res chain seq x y z
N VAL A 1 -2.18 -4.67 -8.59
CA VAL A 1 -1.67 -3.64 -7.66
C VAL A 1 -0.79 -4.31 -6.63
N VAL A 2 0.47 -3.91 -6.51
CA VAL A 2 1.42 -4.46 -5.52
C VAL A 2 1.77 -3.38 -4.51
N LYS A 3 1.75 -3.71 -3.22
CA LYS A 3 2.14 -2.80 -2.16
C LYS A 3 3.37 -3.32 -1.42
N ILE A 4 4.39 -2.48 -1.27
CA ILE A 4 5.57 -2.76 -0.46
C ILE A 4 5.64 -1.92 0.81
N GLY A 5 6.06 -2.56 1.91
CA GLY A 5 6.24 -1.91 3.21
C GLY A 5 7.62 -1.28 3.41
N GLY A 6 7.79 -0.63 4.57
CA GLY A 6 9.03 0.03 4.94
C GLY A 6 10.25 -0.89 4.92
N ASN A 7 10.13 -2.15 5.34
CA ASN A 7 11.26 -3.07 5.39
C ASN A 7 11.92 -3.38 4.04
N VAL A 8 11.16 -3.28 2.94
CA VAL A 8 11.71 -3.37 1.58
C VAL A 8 12.31 -2.03 1.19
N VAL A 9 11.56 -0.95 1.40
CA VAL A 9 11.95 0.42 1.00
C VAL A 9 13.17 0.93 1.76
N ASP A 10 13.28 0.58 3.04
CA ASP A 10 14.36 1.05 3.93
C ASP A 10 15.69 0.30 3.72
N ASN A 11 15.70 -0.80 2.94
CA ASN A 11 16.88 -1.59 2.63
C ASN A 11 17.17 -1.55 1.12
N PRO A 12 18.24 -0.87 0.69
CA PRO A 12 18.56 -0.72 -0.73
C PRO A 12 18.68 -2.05 -1.49
N ALA A 13 19.34 -3.06 -0.89
CA ALA A 13 19.51 -4.35 -1.55
C ALA A 13 18.19 -5.12 -1.72
N LYS A 14 17.32 -5.09 -0.68
CA LYS A 14 15.97 -5.67 -0.77
C LYS A 14 15.09 -4.94 -1.78
N LEU A 15 15.20 -3.61 -1.81
CA LEU A 15 14.46 -2.82 -2.79
C LEU A 15 14.91 -3.15 -4.22
N ASP A 16 16.20 -3.26 -4.47
CA ASP A 16 16.75 -3.57 -5.79
C ASP A 16 16.32 -4.96 -6.27
N ALA A 17 16.38 -5.97 -5.40
CA ALA A 17 15.91 -7.32 -5.70
C ALA A 17 14.41 -7.31 -6.01
N PHE A 18 13.59 -6.72 -5.13
CA PHE A 18 12.14 -6.60 -5.34
C PHE A 18 11.79 -5.89 -6.65
N LEU A 19 12.43 -4.76 -6.96
CA LEU A 19 12.13 -4.01 -8.19
C LEU A 19 12.49 -4.78 -9.45
N LYS A 20 13.55 -5.61 -9.42
CA LYS A 20 13.88 -6.52 -10.51
C LYS A 20 12.76 -7.55 -10.73
N ASP A 21 12.27 -8.16 -9.65
CA ASP A 21 11.19 -9.14 -9.71
C ASP A 21 9.85 -8.48 -10.12
N PHE A 22 9.53 -7.32 -9.56
CA PHE A 22 8.36 -6.54 -9.96
C PHE A 22 8.41 -6.11 -11.43
N ALA A 23 9.59 -5.73 -11.94
CA ALA A 23 9.76 -5.36 -13.34
C ALA A 23 9.47 -6.54 -14.28
N SER A 24 9.76 -7.78 -13.87
CA SER A 24 9.51 -8.98 -14.67
C SER A 24 8.04 -9.41 -14.73
N LEU A 25 7.16 -8.86 -13.87
CA LEU A 25 5.74 -9.14 -13.95
C LEU A 25 5.17 -8.69 -15.29
N GLU A 26 4.36 -9.53 -15.90
CA GLU A 26 3.69 -9.22 -17.17
C GLU A 26 2.41 -8.41 -16.97
N GLY A 27 2.02 -7.68 -18.02
CA GLY A 27 0.78 -6.91 -18.05
C GLY A 27 0.82 -5.60 -17.25
N PRO A 28 -0.34 -4.92 -17.16
CA PRO A 28 -0.49 -3.68 -16.42
C PRO A 28 -0.20 -3.87 -14.93
N LYS A 29 0.60 -2.97 -14.36
CA LYS A 29 0.99 -3.06 -12.95
C LYS A 29 1.10 -1.70 -12.29
N VAL A 30 0.71 -1.66 -11.02
CA VAL A 30 0.80 -0.48 -10.15
C VAL A 30 1.57 -0.87 -8.90
N LEU A 31 2.55 -0.06 -8.52
CA LEU A 31 3.30 -0.20 -7.28
C LEU A 31 2.89 0.89 -6.29
N VAL A 32 2.47 0.49 -5.09
CA VAL A 32 2.25 1.41 -3.96
C VAL A 32 3.33 1.17 -2.92
N HIS A 33 3.99 2.22 -2.47
CA HIS A 33 5.07 2.10 -1.50
C HIS A 33 4.77 2.79 -0.17
N GLY A 34 5.41 2.32 0.90
CA GLY A 34 5.50 3.01 2.17
C GLY A 34 6.81 3.80 2.30
N GLY A 35 7.31 3.93 3.54
CA GLY A 35 8.59 4.63 3.81
C GLY A 35 8.63 5.30 5.19
N GLY A 36 7.82 4.81 6.13
CA GLY A 36 7.66 5.43 7.44
C GLY A 36 8.95 5.55 8.26
N LYS A 37 9.86 4.57 8.17
CA LYS A 37 11.14 4.61 8.89
C LYS A 37 12.05 5.71 8.35
N ILE A 38 12.18 5.84 7.02
CA ILE A 38 12.96 6.91 6.39
C ILE A 38 12.41 8.27 6.80
N ALA A 39 11.07 8.45 6.76
CA ALA A 39 10.43 9.69 7.20
C ALA A 39 10.71 9.99 8.68
N THR A 40 10.66 8.98 9.56
CA THR A 40 11.01 9.14 10.98
C THR A 40 12.47 9.57 11.17
N THR A 41 13.39 8.95 10.45
CA THR A 41 14.82 9.30 10.50
C THR A 41 15.06 10.74 10.06
N ILE A 42 14.44 11.16 8.96
CA ILE A 42 14.57 12.54 8.45
C ILE A 42 13.89 13.54 9.40
N SER A 43 12.68 13.25 9.91
CA SER A 43 12.02 14.09 10.92
C SER A 43 12.93 14.33 12.13
N LYS A 44 13.54 13.26 12.67
CA LYS A 44 14.47 13.35 13.80
C LYS A 44 15.69 14.23 13.48
N ALA A 45 16.25 14.09 12.28
CA ALA A 45 17.39 14.92 11.84
C ALA A 45 17.03 16.40 11.72
N LEU A 46 15.77 16.72 11.45
CA LEU A 46 15.23 18.08 11.37
C LEU A 46 14.69 18.59 12.73
N GLY A 47 14.82 17.81 13.82
CA GLY A 47 14.31 18.20 15.13
C GLY A 47 12.79 18.10 15.27
N ILE A 48 12.11 17.38 14.36
CA ILE A 48 10.66 17.21 14.38
C ILE A 48 10.34 15.86 15.07
N GLU A 49 9.59 15.93 16.16
CA GLU A 49 9.17 14.74 16.89
C GLU A 49 8.12 13.95 16.10
N THR A 50 8.24 12.64 16.15
CA THR A 50 7.29 11.73 15.51
C THR A 50 6.41 11.07 16.56
N LEU A 51 5.13 11.35 16.56
CA LEU A 51 4.13 10.70 17.40
C LEU A 51 3.38 9.62 16.59
N MET A 52 3.37 8.39 17.13
CA MET A 52 2.64 7.26 16.55
C MET A 52 1.55 6.82 17.53
N ILE A 53 0.31 6.74 17.06
CA ILE A 53 -0.84 6.27 17.84
C ILE A 53 -1.54 5.16 17.03
N ASN A 54 -1.69 3.99 17.62
CA ASN A 54 -2.30 2.82 16.98
C ASN A 54 -1.71 2.53 15.58
N GLY A 55 -0.37 2.60 15.45
CA GLY A 55 0.34 2.36 14.21
C GLY A 55 0.20 3.47 13.15
N ARG A 56 -0.43 4.59 13.46
CA ARG A 56 -0.62 5.74 12.58
C ARG A 56 0.20 6.92 13.05
N ARG A 57 0.81 7.64 12.12
CA ARG A 57 1.57 8.87 12.40
C ARG A 57 0.60 10.03 12.61
N VAL A 58 0.62 10.64 13.78
CA VAL A 58 0.03 11.96 13.97
C VAL A 58 0.82 12.94 13.09
N THR A 59 0.12 13.71 12.28
CA THR A 59 0.71 14.49 11.20
C THR A 59 0.30 15.95 11.34
N ASP A 60 1.09 16.73 12.05
CA ASP A 60 0.98 18.18 12.07
C ASP A 60 1.53 18.79 10.76
N ALA A 61 1.52 20.10 10.64
CA ALA A 61 1.95 20.80 9.44
C ALA A 61 3.44 20.56 9.09
N GLU A 62 4.32 20.51 10.11
CA GLU A 62 5.75 20.27 9.88
C GLU A 62 6.02 18.81 9.51
N THR A 63 5.37 17.88 10.19
CA THR A 63 5.41 16.46 9.84
C THR A 63 4.88 16.22 8.43
N LEU A 64 3.81 16.91 8.02
CA LEU A 64 3.26 16.80 6.67
C LEU A 64 4.27 17.20 5.60
N LYS A 65 5.01 18.30 5.81
CA LYS A 65 6.09 18.72 4.89
C LYS A 65 7.12 17.61 4.72
N VAL A 66 7.57 17.02 5.84
CA VAL A 66 8.57 15.95 5.80
C VAL A 66 8.05 14.72 5.07
N VAL A 67 6.86 14.21 5.42
CA VAL A 67 6.33 13.00 4.78
C VAL A 67 6.05 13.23 3.29
N THR A 68 5.64 14.44 2.91
CA THR A 68 5.44 14.78 1.49
C THR A 68 6.77 14.76 0.73
N MET A 69 7.82 15.44 1.24
CA MET A 69 9.16 15.43 0.65
C MET A 69 9.71 14.00 0.54
N VAL A 70 9.56 13.22 1.60
CA VAL A 70 10.13 11.88 1.66
C VAL A 70 9.36 10.89 0.78
N TYR A 71 8.04 10.85 0.90
CA TYR A 71 7.25 9.85 0.16
C TYR A 71 7.12 10.22 -1.31
N ALA A 72 6.59 11.39 -1.64
CA ALA A 72 6.35 11.78 -3.02
C ALA A 72 7.63 12.24 -3.77
N GLY A 73 8.62 12.72 -3.04
CA GLY A 73 9.92 13.10 -3.59
C GLY A 73 10.93 11.96 -3.54
N LEU A 74 11.62 11.80 -2.41
CA LEU A 74 12.79 10.93 -2.29
C LEU A 74 12.50 9.47 -2.67
N ILE A 75 11.55 8.83 -1.99
CA ILE A 75 11.28 7.40 -2.18
C ILE A 75 10.66 7.14 -3.55
N ASN A 76 9.60 7.87 -3.88
CA ASN A 76 8.89 7.69 -5.14
C ASN A 76 9.82 7.83 -6.34
N LYS A 77 10.61 8.91 -6.39
CA LYS A 77 11.51 9.18 -7.53
C LYS A 77 12.70 8.21 -7.57
N THR A 78 13.17 7.74 -6.42
CA THR A 78 14.18 6.67 -6.38
C THR A 78 13.65 5.37 -6.99
N ILE A 79 12.43 4.95 -6.63
CA ILE A 79 11.79 3.76 -7.20
C ILE A 79 11.56 3.93 -8.70
N VAL A 80 11.02 5.05 -9.13
CA VAL A 80 10.79 5.34 -10.55
C VAL A 80 12.10 5.27 -11.34
N GLY A 81 13.16 5.94 -10.87
CA GLY A 81 14.45 5.91 -11.54
C GLY A 81 15.01 4.49 -11.70
N LYS A 82 14.93 3.67 -10.64
CA LYS A 82 15.35 2.26 -10.68
C LYS A 82 14.50 1.42 -11.65
N LEU A 83 13.18 1.59 -11.68
CA LEU A 83 12.30 0.88 -12.61
C LEU A 83 12.57 1.26 -14.06
N GLN A 84 12.90 2.54 -14.34
CA GLN A 84 13.29 2.98 -15.68
C GLN A 84 14.56 2.24 -16.16
N THR A 85 15.56 2.05 -15.30
CA THR A 85 16.78 1.30 -15.67
C THR A 85 16.53 -0.19 -15.91
N LEU A 86 15.41 -0.72 -15.39
CA LEU A 86 14.94 -2.10 -15.61
C LEU A 86 14.00 -2.22 -16.83
N GLY A 87 13.85 -1.16 -17.62
CA GLY A 87 13.00 -1.17 -18.83
C GLY A 87 11.51 -0.92 -18.58
N CYS A 88 11.09 -0.66 -17.32
CA CYS A 88 9.72 -0.27 -17.06
C CYS A 88 9.48 1.20 -17.41
N LYS A 89 8.45 1.49 -18.20
CA LYS A 89 7.98 2.86 -18.45
C LYS A 89 7.24 3.37 -17.20
N ALA A 90 7.99 3.65 -16.13
CA ALA A 90 7.44 4.01 -14.82
C ALA A 90 7.13 5.50 -14.70
N ILE A 91 6.01 5.83 -14.07
CA ILE A 91 5.63 7.20 -13.68
C ILE A 91 5.32 7.26 -12.19
N GLY A 92 5.88 8.25 -11.50
CA GLY A 92 5.66 8.45 -10.08
C GLY A 92 4.58 9.48 -9.81
N LEU A 93 3.58 9.08 -9.04
CA LEU A 93 2.41 9.87 -8.69
C LEU A 93 2.18 9.83 -7.17
N SER A 94 1.46 10.82 -6.70
CA SER A 94 0.75 10.84 -5.42
C SER A 94 -0.75 10.94 -5.68
N GLY A 95 -1.56 10.88 -4.67
CA GLY A 95 -3.01 11.10 -4.81
C GLY A 95 -3.36 12.54 -5.19
N VAL A 96 -2.43 13.49 -5.01
CA VAL A 96 -2.60 14.91 -5.39
C VAL A 96 -2.52 15.09 -6.90
N ASP A 97 -1.65 14.31 -7.58
CA ASP A 97 -1.41 14.44 -9.01
C ASP A 97 -2.68 14.08 -9.79
N GLY A 98 -3.21 15.04 -10.51
CA GLY A 98 -4.48 14.90 -11.24
C GLY A 98 -5.68 14.49 -10.37
N ALA A 99 -5.64 14.80 -9.07
CA ALA A 99 -6.62 14.34 -8.09
C ALA A 99 -6.83 12.81 -8.14
N LEU A 100 -5.74 12.05 -8.28
CA LEU A 100 -5.79 10.60 -8.42
C LEU A 100 -6.51 9.94 -7.25
N ILE A 101 -6.25 10.40 -6.00
CA ILE A 101 -6.91 9.88 -4.80
C ILE A 101 -7.35 11.05 -3.93
N SER A 102 -8.64 11.36 -3.95
CA SER A 102 -9.25 12.32 -3.04
C SER A 102 -9.58 11.65 -1.70
N SER A 103 -9.37 12.38 -0.61
CA SER A 103 -9.57 11.91 0.77
C SER A 103 -10.39 12.92 1.58
N LYS A 104 -10.96 12.47 2.68
CA LYS A 104 -11.40 13.32 3.78
C LYS A 104 -10.32 13.35 4.85
N ARG A 105 -10.13 14.50 5.49
CA ARG A 105 -9.32 14.55 6.70
C ARG A 105 -9.93 13.63 7.75
N ARG A 106 -9.09 12.80 8.37
CA ARG A 106 -9.53 11.88 9.42
C ARG A 106 -10.02 12.67 10.62
N ASN A 107 -11.29 12.50 10.95
CA ASN A 107 -11.87 13.03 12.17
C ASN A 107 -12.15 11.85 13.12
N SER A 108 -11.32 11.66 14.12
CA SER A 108 -11.48 10.60 15.12
C SER A 108 -11.33 11.14 16.52
N VAL A 109 -12.31 10.89 17.36
CA VAL A 109 -12.31 11.22 18.78
C VAL A 109 -11.89 9.96 19.55
N PRO A 110 -11.01 10.04 20.55
CA PRO A 110 -10.45 11.25 21.17
C PRO A 110 -9.12 11.75 20.55
N VAL A 111 -8.63 11.16 19.47
CA VAL A 111 -7.32 11.47 18.89
C VAL A 111 -7.47 12.35 17.66
N ASP A 112 -6.90 13.56 17.70
CA ASP A 112 -6.66 14.35 16.49
C ASP A 112 -5.38 13.87 15.81
N TYR A 113 -5.52 13.26 14.61
CA TYR A 113 -4.39 12.83 13.82
C TYR A 113 -3.83 13.94 12.90
N GLY A 114 -4.44 15.13 12.89
CA GLY A 114 -4.01 16.24 12.04
C GLY A 114 -4.26 16.01 10.54
N TYR A 115 -3.22 16.16 9.73
CA TYR A 115 -3.29 16.02 8.26
C TYR A 115 -3.21 14.55 7.83
N VAL A 116 -4.09 13.72 8.34
CA VAL A 116 -4.22 12.30 7.94
C VAL A 116 -5.46 12.13 7.08
N GLY A 117 -5.32 11.43 5.96
CA GLY A 117 -6.39 11.21 4.98
C GLY A 117 -7.05 9.85 5.08
N ASP A 118 -8.37 9.84 4.92
CA ASP A 118 -9.19 8.66 4.64
C ASP A 118 -9.72 8.75 3.20
N PRO A 119 -9.21 7.92 2.26
CA PRO A 119 -9.59 7.96 0.86
C PRO A 119 -11.08 7.76 0.63
N ILE A 120 -11.63 8.55 -0.30
CA ILE A 120 -12.99 8.41 -0.82
C ILE A 120 -12.89 7.58 -2.09
N VAL A 121 -13.12 6.27 -1.97
CA VAL A 121 -12.91 5.31 -3.08
C VAL A 121 -13.69 5.70 -4.33
N GLU A 122 -14.90 6.20 -4.17
CA GLU A 122 -15.79 6.64 -5.24
C GLU A 122 -15.28 7.88 -6.00
N ARG A 123 -14.25 8.56 -5.45
CA ARG A 123 -13.55 9.69 -6.07
C ARG A 123 -12.15 9.35 -6.59
N PHE A 124 -11.82 8.07 -6.69
CA PHE A 124 -10.61 7.64 -7.37
C PHE A 124 -10.68 8.07 -8.85
N ASN A 125 -9.64 8.76 -9.34
CA ASN A 125 -9.59 9.19 -10.73
C ASN A 125 -9.21 8.03 -11.65
N SER A 126 -10.16 7.15 -11.90
CA SER A 126 -10.00 5.97 -12.73
C SER A 126 -9.65 6.31 -14.17
N THR A 127 -10.17 7.43 -14.70
CA THR A 127 -9.86 7.91 -16.06
C THR A 127 -8.38 8.23 -16.21
N LEU A 128 -7.79 8.97 -15.27
CA LEU A 128 -6.36 9.26 -15.29
C LEU A 128 -5.54 7.97 -15.20
N ALA A 129 -5.87 7.09 -14.25
CA ALA A 129 -5.16 5.83 -14.07
C ALA A 129 -5.21 4.95 -15.33
N GLN A 130 -6.40 4.79 -15.93
CA GLN A 130 -6.61 4.04 -17.17
C GLN A 130 -5.80 4.64 -18.32
N THR A 131 -5.87 5.95 -18.53
CA THR A 131 -5.14 6.65 -19.59
C THR A 131 -3.63 6.38 -19.51
N LEU A 132 -3.06 6.43 -18.32
CA LEU A 132 -1.64 6.17 -18.12
C LEU A 132 -1.29 4.70 -18.34
N ILE A 133 -2.12 3.78 -17.86
CA ILE A 133 -1.97 2.33 -18.07
C ILE A 133 -2.05 1.98 -19.56
N ASP A 134 -3.03 2.50 -20.28
CA ASP A 134 -3.20 2.28 -21.71
C ASP A 134 -2.05 2.86 -22.55
N ALA A 135 -1.44 3.94 -22.06
CA ALA A 135 -0.20 4.49 -22.62
C ALA A 135 1.06 3.67 -22.25
N GLY A 136 0.89 2.53 -21.57
CA GLY A 136 1.95 1.59 -21.19
C GLY A 136 2.77 2.01 -19.98
N TYR A 137 2.27 2.92 -19.15
CA TYR A 137 2.98 3.31 -17.92
C TYR A 137 2.72 2.34 -16.78
N THR A 138 3.79 2.06 -16.03
CA THR A 138 3.75 1.47 -14.69
C THR A 138 3.60 2.60 -13.68
N LEU A 139 2.51 2.63 -12.93
CA LEU A 139 2.26 3.67 -11.94
C LEU A 139 2.98 3.34 -10.62
N VAL A 140 3.69 4.31 -10.06
CA VAL A 140 4.32 4.22 -8.74
C VAL A 140 3.65 5.26 -7.84
N VAL A 141 2.85 4.82 -6.87
CA VAL A 141 1.98 5.70 -6.09
C VAL A 141 2.52 5.88 -4.68
N ALA A 142 2.76 7.13 -4.30
CA ALA A 142 3.15 7.53 -2.95
C ALA A 142 1.90 7.72 -2.06
N PRO A 143 2.00 7.45 -0.73
CA PRO A 143 0.87 7.53 0.19
C PRO A 143 0.59 8.97 0.68
N ILE A 144 0.50 9.90 -0.24
CA ILE A 144 0.05 11.28 -0.05
C ILE A 144 -1.22 11.44 -0.90
N THR A 145 -2.33 11.88 -0.30
CA THR A 145 -3.62 12.04 -0.96
C THR A 145 -4.08 13.49 -0.93
N LEU A 146 -5.11 13.82 -1.68
CA LEU A 146 -5.67 15.16 -1.80
C LEU A 146 -6.84 15.34 -0.84
N ASP A 147 -6.81 16.35 0.02
CA ASP A 147 -8.01 16.74 0.80
C ASP A 147 -9.07 17.26 -0.17
N ALA A 148 -10.23 16.60 -0.17
CA ALA A 148 -11.34 16.98 -1.05
C ALA A 148 -12.01 18.30 -0.66
N ALA A 149 -11.70 18.84 0.51
CA ALA A 149 -12.28 20.07 1.02
C ALA A 149 -11.49 21.33 0.61
N ASP A 150 -10.15 21.27 0.71
CA ASP A 150 -9.30 22.46 0.54
C ASP A 150 -8.10 22.24 -0.39
N GLY A 151 -7.92 21.03 -0.91
CA GLY A 151 -6.80 20.70 -1.81
C GLY A 151 -5.47 20.45 -1.10
N SER A 152 -5.43 20.46 0.22
CA SER A 152 -4.22 20.18 0.99
C SER A 152 -3.75 18.72 0.80
N PRO A 153 -2.42 18.46 0.79
CA PRO A 153 -1.92 17.10 0.90
C PRO A 153 -2.29 16.47 2.24
N LEU A 154 -2.58 15.17 2.22
CA LEU A 154 -2.85 14.38 3.43
C LEU A 154 -1.95 13.15 3.47
N ASN A 155 -1.34 12.89 4.62
CA ASN A 155 -0.61 11.66 4.89
C ASN A 155 -1.60 10.50 5.01
N THR A 156 -1.43 9.46 4.22
CA THR A 156 -2.37 8.32 4.19
C THR A 156 -1.61 7.01 4.39
N ASN A 157 -2.25 6.04 5.02
CA ASN A 157 -1.66 4.71 5.17
C ASN A 157 -1.51 4.03 3.80
N ALA A 158 -0.33 3.48 3.51
CA ALA A 158 -0.03 2.90 2.20
C ALA A 158 -0.87 1.65 1.88
N ASP A 159 -1.28 0.85 2.87
CA ASP A 159 -2.19 -0.28 2.65
C ASP A 159 -3.58 0.22 2.22
N THR A 160 -4.04 1.32 2.84
CA THR A 160 -5.29 1.98 2.45
C THR A 160 -5.22 2.58 1.05
N VAL A 161 -4.09 3.19 0.67
CA VAL A 161 -3.86 3.69 -0.70
C VAL A 161 -3.89 2.54 -1.70
N ALA A 162 -3.19 1.44 -1.43
CA ALA A 162 -3.15 0.27 -2.32
C ALA A 162 -4.55 -0.35 -2.51
N ARG A 163 -5.32 -0.49 -1.42
CA ARG A 163 -6.72 -0.91 -1.48
C ARG A 163 -7.56 0.04 -2.34
N THR A 164 -7.43 1.36 -2.13
CA THR A 164 -8.19 2.36 -2.90
C THR A 164 -7.89 2.27 -4.39
N VAL A 165 -6.61 2.15 -4.76
CA VAL A 165 -6.20 1.97 -6.15
C VAL A 165 -6.74 0.67 -6.74
N ALA A 166 -6.65 -0.45 -6.01
CA ALA A 166 -7.13 -1.74 -6.48
C ALA A 166 -8.64 -1.75 -6.69
N VAL A 167 -9.41 -1.22 -5.73
CA VAL A 167 -10.89 -1.10 -5.86
C VAL A 167 -11.25 -0.13 -6.98
N GLY A 168 -10.56 1.01 -7.11
CA GLY A 168 -10.82 1.96 -8.18
C GLY A 168 -10.55 1.40 -9.59
N LEU A 169 -9.57 0.50 -9.73
CA LEU A 169 -9.27 -0.17 -11.00
C LEU A 169 -10.15 -1.39 -11.27
N SER A 170 -10.69 -2.05 -10.24
CA SER A 170 -11.50 -3.27 -10.41
C SER A 170 -12.79 -3.05 -11.20
N GLY A 171 -13.29 -1.81 -11.24
CA GLY A 171 -14.41 -1.43 -12.10
C GLY A 171 -14.05 -1.30 -13.60
N LEU A 172 -12.77 -1.31 -13.95
CA LEU A 172 -12.28 -1.11 -15.31
C LEU A 172 -11.62 -2.37 -15.88
N MET A 173 -10.95 -3.14 -15.04
CA MET A 173 -10.21 -4.33 -15.42
C MET A 173 -10.15 -5.34 -14.27
N GLU A 174 -9.94 -6.61 -14.62
CA GLU A 174 -9.68 -7.63 -13.60
C GLU A 174 -8.44 -7.25 -12.79
N THR A 175 -8.62 -7.05 -11.48
CA THR A 175 -7.60 -6.49 -10.60
C THR A 175 -7.31 -7.42 -9.44
N GLU A 176 -6.02 -7.64 -9.18
CA GLU A 176 -5.51 -8.32 -7.99
C GLU A 176 -4.77 -7.32 -7.10
N LEU A 177 -4.84 -7.52 -5.78
CA LEU A 177 -4.10 -6.74 -4.80
C LEU A 177 -3.11 -7.63 -4.07
N VAL A 178 -1.83 -7.27 -4.11
CA VAL A 178 -0.75 -8.03 -3.48
C VAL A 178 -0.10 -7.17 -2.40
N PHE A 179 -0.17 -7.64 -1.17
CA PHE A 179 0.54 -7.05 -0.04
C PHE A 179 1.84 -7.81 0.24
N CYS A 180 2.98 -7.15 0.02
CA CYS A 180 4.29 -7.68 0.33
C CYS A 180 4.71 -7.26 1.74
N PHE A 181 4.90 -8.23 2.62
CA PHE A 181 5.30 -8.07 4.01
C PHE A 181 6.64 -8.77 4.30
N GLU A 182 6.95 -8.98 5.59
CA GLU A 182 8.14 -9.71 6.04
C GLU A 182 7.93 -11.22 6.07
N LYS A 183 6.72 -11.65 6.41
CA LYS A 183 6.33 -13.07 6.49
C LYS A 183 5.83 -13.56 5.14
N ARG A 184 5.99 -14.86 4.91
CA ARG A 184 5.58 -15.51 3.64
C ARG A 184 4.07 -15.46 3.39
N GLY A 185 3.27 -15.26 4.43
CA GLY A 185 1.82 -15.20 4.36
C GLY A 185 1.21 -15.03 5.74
N VAL A 186 -0.06 -15.36 5.88
CA VAL A 186 -0.73 -15.52 7.17
C VAL A 186 -0.31 -16.87 7.75
N LEU A 187 0.24 -16.86 8.95
CA LEU A 187 0.73 -18.06 9.61
C LEU A 187 -0.32 -18.60 10.58
N SER A 188 -0.48 -19.92 10.64
CA SER A 188 -1.30 -20.57 11.68
C SER A 188 -0.59 -20.59 13.05
N ASP A 189 0.74 -20.55 13.05
CA ASP A 189 1.60 -20.32 14.22
C ASP A 189 2.61 -19.21 13.88
N VAL A 190 2.56 -18.10 14.60
CA VAL A 190 3.44 -16.93 14.39
C VAL A 190 4.93 -17.25 14.56
N ASN A 191 5.26 -18.32 15.28
CA ASN A 191 6.63 -18.77 15.54
C ASN A 191 7.16 -19.77 14.51
N ASP A 192 6.28 -20.31 13.64
CA ASP A 192 6.67 -21.23 12.57
C ASP A 192 6.44 -20.58 11.20
N ASP A 193 7.52 -20.14 10.54
CA ASP A 193 7.49 -19.54 9.22
C ASP A 193 7.00 -20.50 8.10
N ASN A 194 6.94 -21.80 8.37
CA ASN A 194 6.41 -22.80 7.43
C ASN A 194 4.90 -23.05 7.59
N SER A 195 4.28 -22.49 8.62
CA SER A 195 2.86 -22.66 8.93
C SER A 195 1.94 -21.75 8.09
N VAL A 196 2.33 -21.39 6.86
CA VAL A 196 1.55 -20.52 5.97
C VAL A 196 0.20 -21.16 5.65
N ILE A 197 -0.87 -20.42 5.91
CA ILE A 197 -2.23 -20.77 5.46
C ILE A 197 -2.33 -20.37 3.99
N PRO A 198 -2.45 -21.33 3.05
CA PRO A 198 -2.38 -21.01 1.62
C PRO A 198 -3.58 -20.24 1.11
N GLU A 199 -4.75 -20.42 1.70
CA GLU A 199 -6.00 -19.81 1.29
C GLU A 199 -6.88 -19.49 2.49
N ILE A 200 -7.56 -18.33 2.45
CA ILE A 200 -8.53 -17.91 3.48
C ILE A 200 -9.76 -17.34 2.77
N THR A 201 -10.93 -17.90 3.06
CA THR A 201 -12.26 -17.37 2.69
C THR A 201 -12.84 -16.54 3.85
N PRO A 202 -13.91 -15.77 3.64
CA PRO A 202 -14.58 -15.03 4.71
C PRO A 202 -14.98 -15.92 5.90
N SER A 203 -15.54 -17.10 5.64
CA SER A 203 -15.93 -18.03 6.72
C SER A 203 -14.72 -18.57 7.49
N GLN A 204 -13.63 -18.90 6.80
CA GLN A 204 -12.38 -19.30 7.45
C GLN A 204 -11.75 -18.15 8.25
N PHE A 205 -11.83 -16.91 7.77
CA PHE A 205 -11.33 -15.76 8.50
C PHE A 205 -12.05 -15.56 9.83
N GLU A 206 -13.39 -15.67 9.87
CA GLU A 206 -14.14 -15.57 11.12
C GLU A 206 -13.76 -16.69 12.10
N GLN A 207 -13.50 -17.92 11.60
CA GLN A 207 -13.04 -19.02 12.44
C GLN A 207 -11.64 -18.73 13.00
N LEU A 208 -10.67 -18.32 12.16
CA LEU A 208 -9.30 -17.99 12.59
C LEU A 208 -9.27 -16.84 13.60
N ARG A 209 -10.20 -15.88 13.46
CA ARG A 209 -10.41 -14.80 14.42
C ARG A 209 -10.94 -15.32 15.74
N ALA A 210 -11.97 -16.18 15.72
CA ALA A 210 -12.56 -16.76 16.92
C ALA A 210 -11.55 -17.63 17.69
N ASP A 211 -10.71 -18.37 16.97
CA ASP A 211 -9.67 -19.23 17.53
C ASP A 211 -8.42 -18.47 18.02
N GLY A 212 -8.37 -17.13 17.79
CA GLY A 212 -7.24 -16.30 18.17
C GLY A 212 -5.95 -16.54 17.37
N VAL A 213 -6.03 -17.26 16.26
CA VAL A 213 -4.90 -17.51 15.35
C VAL A 213 -4.48 -16.22 14.65
N VAL A 214 -5.45 -15.40 14.26
CA VAL A 214 -5.23 -14.08 13.70
C VAL A 214 -5.55 -13.03 14.75
N ALA A 215 -4.55 -12.29 15.16
CA ALA A 215 -4.65 -11.26 16.20
C ALA A 215 -3.99 -9.94 15.80
N ASP A 216 -4.20 -8.91 16.61
CA ASP A 216 -3.55 -7.61 16.57
C ASP A 216 -3.42 -6.98 15.18
N GLY A 217 -2.19 -6.73 14.73
CA GLY A 217 -1.92 -6.00 13.49
C GLY A 217 -2.31 -6.73 12.20
N MET A 218 -2.64 -8.05 12.25
CA MET A 218 -3.08 -8.80 11.08
C MET A 218 -4.58 -8.67 10.84
N LEU A 219 -5.40 -8.58 11.89
CA LEU A 219 -6.86 -8.42 11.77
C LEU A 219 -7.26 -7.27 10.84
N PRO A 220 -6.80 -6.01 11.06
CA PRO A 220 -7.17 -4.90 10.19
C PRO A 220 -6.74 -5.09 8.74
N LYS A 221 -5.67 -5.86 8.49
CA LYS A 221 -5.18 -6.15 7.13
C LYS A 221 -6.11 -7.11 6.41
N LEU A 222 -6.54 -8.18 7.08
CA LEU A 222 -7.49 -9.14 6.51
C LEU A 222 -8.87 -8.51 6.30
N GLU A 223 -9.36 -7.71 7.25
CA GLU A 223 -10.59 -6.95 7.11
C GLU A 223 -10.55 -6.01 5.88
N ASN A 224 -9.47 -5.25 5.70
CA ASN A 224 -9.27 -4.40 4.52
C ASN A 224 -9.18 -5.22 3.22
N ALA A 225 -8.58 -6.40 3.27
CA ALA A 225 -8.46 -7.29 2.12
C ALA A 225 -9.82 -7.84 1.70
N PHE A 226 -10.63 -8.33 2.64
CA PHE A 226 -12.00 -8.80 2.34
C PHE A 226 -12.94 -7.67 1.91
N ASP A 227 -12.78 -6.45 2.47
CA ASP A 227 -13.52 -5.30 1.97
C ASP A 227 -13.14 -4.99 0.50
N ALA A 228 -11.87 -5.11 0.12
CA ALA A 228 -11.46 -4.94 -1.27
C ALA A 228 -12.08 -5.98 -2.21
N ILE A 229 -12.13 -7.25 -1.77
CA ILE A 229 -12.78 -8.34 -2.52
C ILE A 229 -14.27 -8.07 -2.67
N GLY A 230 -14.96 -7.69 -1.59
CA GLY A 230 -16.38 -7.33 -1.61
C GLY A 230 -16.71 -6.14 -2.52
N ARG A 231 -15.70 -5.34 -2.89
CA ARG A 231 -15.81 -4.20 -3.81
C ARG A 231 -15.27 -4.50 -5.23
N GLY A 232 -15.08 -5.77 -5.58
CA GLY A 232 -14.78 -6.18 -6.94
C GLY A 232 -13.33 -6.52 -7.23
N VAL A 233 -12.41 -6.43 -6.27
CA VAL A 233 -11.06 -6.96 -6.44
C VAL A 233 -11.14 -8.50 -6.49
N ARG A 234 -10.57 -9.10 -7.53
CA ARG A 234 -10.69 -10.55 -7.80
C ARG A 234 -10.18 -11.41 -6.65
N ARG A 235 -9.00 -11.06 -6.14
CA ARG A 235 -8.36 -11.69 -4.97
C ARG A 235 -7.37 -10.74 -4.34
N VAL A 236 -7.06 -10.99 -3.08
CA VAL A 236 -5.95 -10.34 -2.40
C VAL A 236 -4.93 -11.39 -2.01
N VAL A 237 -3.65 -11.09 -2.19
CA VAL A 237 -2.55 -11.99 -1.78
C VAL A 237 -1.70 -11.30 -0.72
N ILE A 238 -1.33 -12.05 0.30
CA ILE A 238 -0.36 -11.66 1.32
C ILE A 238 0.87 -12.55 1.15
N CYS A 239 2.02 -11.96 0.82
CA CYS A 239 3.25 -12.70 0.58
C CYS A 239 4.47 -11.95 1.12
N CYS A 240 5.64 -12.60 1.10
CA CYS A 240 6.90 -11.87 1.27
C CYS A 240 7.31 -11.17 -0.05
N ALA A 241 8.12 -10.12 0.07
CA ALA A 241 8.57 -9.36 -1.09
C ALA A 241 9.36 -10.21 -2.09
N ASP A 242 10.11 -11.19 -1.60
CA ASP A 242 10.95 -12.07 -2.43
C ASP A 242 10.13 -13.07 -3.28
N ALA A 243 8.84 -13.22 -2.97
CA ALA A 243 7.93 -14.13 -3.67
C ALA A 243 7.07 -13.45 -4.75
N VAL A 244 7.25 -12.15 -4.98
CA VAL A 244 6.38 -11.39 -5.90
C VAL A 244 6.44 -11.90 -7.35
N ALA A 245 7.54 -12.47 -7.78
CA ALA A 245 7.69 -13.08 -9.11
C ALA A 245 7.31 -14.56 -9.15
N GLU A 246 7.03 -15.20 -8.02
CA GLU A 246 6.60 -16.59 -7.97
C GLU A 246 5.18 -16.74 -8.53
N LYS A 247 4.92 -17.88 -9.19
CA LYS A 247 3.56 -18.19 -9.65
C LYS A 247 2.60 -18.28 -8.46
N GLY A 248 1.58 -17.42 -8.44
CA GLY A 248 0.63 -17.32 -7.33
C GLY A 248 1.17 -16.59 -6.11
N TYR A 249 2.36 -15.95 -6.23
CA TYR A 249 3.02 -15.15 -5.18
C TYR A 249 3.46 -15.92 -3.93
N GLY A 250 3.39 -17.25 -3.91
CA GLY A 250 3.91 -18.12 -2.85
C GLY A 250 3.41 -17.86 -1.42
N GLY A 251 2.28 -17.14 -1.27
CA GLY A 251 1.77 -16.68 0.03
C GLY A 251 0.35 -17.14 0.33
N THR A 252 -0.37 -16.36 1.13
CA THR A 252 -1.78 -16.56 1.45
C THR A 252 -2.67 -15.84 0.44
N THR A 253 -3.56 -16.57 -0.22
CA THR A 253 -4.60 -16.01 -1.10
C THR A 253 -5.90 -15.83 -0.33
N LEU A 254 -6.45 -14.61 -0.35
CA LEU A 254 -7.80 -14.33 0.11
C LEU A 254 -8.71 -14.20 -1.12
N LYS A 255 -9.87 -14.83 -1.07
CA LYS A 255 -10.87 -14.81 -2.15
C LYS A 255 -12.28 -14.79 -1.58
N ALA A 256 -13.26 -14.49 -2.42
CA ALA A 256 -14.66 -14.72 -2.08
C ALA A 256 -14.93 -16.21 -1.80
N GLU A 257 -16.11 -16.54 -1.22
CA GLU A 257 -16.55 -17.91 -1.02
C GLU A 257 -16.55 -18.71 -2.34
#